data_4b50c9237bb151f2ea0a7153e7f40d58
#
_entry.id   4b50c9237bb151f2ea0a7153e7f40d58
#
_cell.length_a   1.000
_cell.length_b   1.000
_cell.length_c   1.000
_cell.angle_alpha   90.00
_cell.angle_beta   90.00
_cell.angle_gamma   90.00
#
_symmetry.space_group_name_H-M   'P 1'
#
loop_
_entity.id
_entity.type
_entity.pdbx_description
1 polymer ?
#
loop_
_entity_poly.entity_id
_entity_poly.type
_entity_poly.pdbx_seq_one_letter_code
_entity_poly.pdbx_strand_id
1 'polypeptide(L)'
;MSNVTVRGRDTFVARNARKLADPRRHIQRAYDPSARTVVERPREKVADRNELALRVKAALDTAGTGSYLLGYDLYPELVDALYDRTPLLQFIETAQATSKVHEYRTRLTYPRPVFQGEGASASSTSGTYGTGNVTLKIARGYPEVTGFLEATSKSFADALIEELAGAVHGIGEFMEYSLLWANDVDTYQVKGLAEWLEADATAKVSNIFDHDGTVTLTLLDNMLNAVKLASWSGDAMLWLMSTSMAQKVSTLQTRANIQLSPGQPFEGAMVMNTYGNIPILEADYVTPRTTSPAVSASASESGGTLGAAYYYYAISTVDIEGEQFHGTASSRMTISGSTGSVALTWTGDASAQLYRVYRSVGDTLNTADDLKLIKVIAAKTYDGSGNVTGLVESFTDTGYTAISTVHPLASASNDSTIWLVNTEADRGLTMLGNIDDDGRPIAEMWRLVELARTKDSFPMMLKIYFANLAKYPTAHAIARRVRVS
;
A
#
# COMPACT_ATOMS: atom_id res chain seq x y z
N MET A 1 45.71 -12.71 23.02
CA MET A 1 44.47 -12.34 23.74
C MET A 1 44.22 -10.87 23.45
N SER A 2 43.48 -10.53 22.44
CA SER A 2 43.16 -9.15 22.09
C SER A 2 41.63 -9.01 22.11
N ASN A 3 41.17 -8.12 23.01
CA ASN A 3 39.75 -7.75 23.14
C ASN A 3 39.25 -7.08 21.84
N VAL A 4 38.42 -7.76 21.12
CA VAL A 4 37.60 -7.15 20.05
C VAL A 4 36.34 -6.61 20.70
N THR A 5 36.34 -5.32 20.95
CA THR A 5 35.17 -4.57 21.46
C THR A 5 34.15 -4.45 20.32
N VAL A 6 33.07 -5.19 20.41
CA VAL A 6 31.88 -5.01 19.52
C VAL A 6 31.19 -3.72 19.91
N ARG A 7 31.62 -2.60 19.31
CA ARG A 7 31.00 -1.28 19.42
C ARG A 7 30.19 -0.96 18.17
N GLY A 8 29.06 -1.60 17.96
CA GLY A 8 28.26 -1.29 16.78
C GLY A 8 26.78 -1.58 16.89
N ARG A 9 26.38 -2.55 17.72
CA ARG A 9 24.96 -2.93 17.83
C ARG A 9 24.16 -2.09 18.83
N ASP A 10 24.78 -1.67 19.93
CA ASP A 10 24.06 -0.95 20.98
C ASP A 10 23.66 0.48 20.64
N THR A 11 24.33 1.10 19.66
CA THR A 11 24.01 2.48 19.27
C THR A 11 22.82 2.55 18.31
N PHE A 12 22.56 1.52 17.51
CA PHE A 12 21.45 1.50 16.56
C PHE A 12 20.12 1.14 17.25
N VAL A 13 20.14 0.12 18.08
CA VAL A 13 18.97 -0.28 18.89
C VAL A 13 18.62 0.82 19.91
N ALA A 14 19.62 1.46 20.53
CA ALA A 14 19.38 2.57 21.45
C ALA A 14 18.86 3.84 20.76
N ARG A 15 19.22 4.08 19.48
CA ARG A 15 18.65 5.20 18.70
C ARG A 15 17.19 4.96 18.32
N ASN A 16 16.84 3.76 17.93
CA ASN A 16 15.46 3.42 17.57
C ASN A 16 14.58 3.22 18.80
N ALA A 17 15.10 2.64 19.89
CA ALA A 17 14.42 2.62 21.17
C ALA A 17 14.17 4.04 21.74
N ARG A 18 15.10 4.98 21.53
CA ARG A 18 14.87 6.40 21.88
C ARG A 18 13.86 7.10 20.96
N LYS A 19 13.75 6.73 19.69
CA LYS A 19 12.69 7.20 18.80
C LYS A 19 11.33 6.62 19.16
N LEU A 20 11.27 5.37 19.59
CA LEU A 20 10.07 4.69 20.08
C LEU A 20 9.70 5.04 21.52
N ALA A 21 10.69 5.34 22.38
CA ALA A 21 10.46 5.62 23.79
C ALA A 21 10.14 7.08 24.13
N ASP A 22 10.27 8.02 23.19
CA ASP A 22 9.95 9.42 23.46
C ASP A 22 9.23 10.13 22.31
N PRO A 23 8.01 9.70 21.98
CA PRO A 23 7.12 10.44 21.09
C PRO A 23 6.65 11.76 21.71
N ARG A 24 6.81 11.94 23.03
CA ARG A 24 6.55 13.22 23.72
C ARG A 24 7.37 14.37 23.17
N ARG A 25 8.54 14.13 22.59
CA ARG A 25 9.35 15.21 22.01
C ARG A 25 8.73 15.85 20.79
N HIS A 26 7.97 15.11 19.98
CA HIS A 26 7.25 15.71 18.85
C HIS A 26 5.94 16.36 19.29
N ILE A 27 5.19 15.73 20.21
CA ILE A 27 3.93 16.29 20.77
C ILE A 27 4.22 17.42 21.75
N GLN A 28 5.28 17.34 22.59
CA GLN A 28 5.66 18.45 23.46
C GLN A 28 6.19 19.66 22.70
N ARG A 29 6.80 19.49 21.51
CA ARG A 29 7.12 20.64 20.66
C ARG A 29 5.86 21.31 20.08
N ALA A 30 4.76 20.59 19.91
CA ALA A 30 3.48 21.14 19.53
C ALA A 30 2.68 21.69 20.73
N TYR A 31 2.96 21.22 21.96
CA TYR A 31 2.23 21.58 23.19
C TYR A 31 3.06 22.28 24.27
N ASP A 32 4.32 22.56 24.03
CA ASP A 32 5.15 23.32 24.97
C ASP A 32 4.68 24.78 24.99
N PRO A 33 4.23 25.34 26.14
CA PRO A 33 3.85 26.74 26.25
C PRO A 33 4.96 27.69 25.87
N SER A 34 6.24 27.28 25.98
CA SER A 34 7.39 28.03 25.48
C SER A 34 7.51 27.98 23.96
N ALA A 35 6.96 26.96 23.31
CA ALA A 35 6.86 26.88 21.84
C ALA A 35 5.72 27.76 21.29
N ARG A 36 4.74 28.17 22.12
CA ARG A 36 3.72 29.17 21.73
C ARG A 36 4.36 30.45 21.20
N THR A 37 5.49 30.86 21.75
CA THR A 37 6.24 32.02 21.26
C THR A 37 6.88 31.80 19.90
N VAL A 38 7.16 30.57 19.50
CA VAL A 38 7.74 30.23 18.18
C VAL A 38 6.61 30.04 17.14
N VAL A 39 5.43 29.50 17.55
CA VAL A 39 4.27 29.34 16.68
C VAL A 39 3.48 30.65 16.55
N GLU A 40 3.52 31.55 17.56
CA GLU A 40 2.90 32.88 17.44
C GLU A 40 3.67 33.80 16.47
N ARG A 41 5.00 33.62 16.26
CA ARG A 41 5.74 34.37 15.24
C ARG A 41 5.23 34.18 13.80
N PRO A 42 4.92 32.96 13.32
CA PRO A 42 4.23 32.78 12.05
C PRO A 42 2.82 33.39 12.02
N ARG A 43 2.06 33.30 13.17
CA ARG A 43 0.72 33.90 13.25
C ARG A 43 0.73 35.43 13.25
N GLU A 44 1.73 36.04 13.85
CA GLU A 44 1.91 37.50 13.76
C GLU A 44 2.25 37.95 12.33
N LYS A 45 3.05 37.14 11.58
CA LYS A 45 3.29 37.37 10.15
C LYS A 45 2.07 37.11 9.28
N VAL A 46 1.18 36.19 9.67
CA VAL A 46 -0.08 35.87 8.98
C VAL A 46 -1.18 36.88 9.35
N ALA A 47 -1.07 37.61 10.48
CA ALA A 47 -2.03 38.67 10.84
C ALA A 47 -2.06 39.82 9.83
N ASP A 48 -1.01 40.00 9.05
CA ASP A 48 -1.01 40.93 7.93
C ASP A 48 -1.20 40.21 6.58
N ARG A 49 -2.42 39.61 6.43
CA ARG A 49 -2.83 38.93 5.18
C ARG A 49 -2.64 39.82 3.95
N ASN A 50 -2.75 41.13 4.11
CA ASN A 50 -2.55 42.09 3.03
C ASN A 50 -1.07 42.23 2.63
N GLU A 51 -0.13 42.11 3.59
CA GLU A 51 1.30 42.18 3.28
C GLU A 51 1.79 40.89 2.61
N LEU A 52 1.26 39.74 3.03
CA LEU A 52 1.57 38.46 2.38
C LEU A 52 0.95 38.39 0.97
N ALA A 53 -0.28 38.84 0.80
CA ALA A 53 -0.93 38.95 -0.50
C ALA A 53 -0.22 39.95 -1.43
N LEU A 54 0.29 41.05 -0.88
CA LEU A 54 1.10 42.03 -1.62
C LEU A 54 2.47 41.47 -2.01
N ARG A 55 3.10 40.70 -1.13
CA ARG A 55 4.39 40.02 -1.44
C ARG A 55 4.20 38.90 -2.46
N VAL A 56 3.12 38.13 -2.37
CA VAL A 56 2.77 37.11 -3.37
C VAL A 56 2.43 37.76 -4.71
N LYS A 57 1.66 38.88 -4.72
CA LYS A 57 1.40 39.64 -5.94
C LYS A 57 2.67 40.27 -6.53
N ALA A 58 3.52 40.84 -5.70
CA ALA A 58 4.80 41.44 -6.15
C ALA A 58 5.78 40.36 -6.62
N ALA A 59 5.76 39.17 -6.04
CA ALA A 59 6.58 38.02 -6.47
C ALA A 59 6.06 37.39 -7.78
N LEU A 60 4.74 37.45 -8.02
CA LEU A 60 4.12 37.00 -9.28
C LEU A 60 4.37 37.99 -10.43
N ASP A 61 4.63 39.29 -10.14
CA ASP A 61 4.97 40.32 -11.14
C ASP A 61 6.45 40.29 -11.54
N THR A 62 7.32 39.74 -10.71
CA THR A 62 8.75 39.59 -11.04
C THR A 62 9.02 38.18 -11.52
N ALA A 63 9.14 38.01 -12.82
CA ALA A 63 9.48 36.75 -13.49
C ALA A 63 10.66 36.04 -12.79
N GLY A 64 10.40 34.99 -12.08
CA GLY A 64 11.37 33.95 -11.70
C GLY A 64 11.73 33.77 -10.23
N THR A 65 11.28 34.60 -9.28
CA THR A 65 11.71 34.49 -7.87
C THR A 65 10.55 34.20 -6.87
N GLY A 66 9.30 34.17 -7.34
CA GLY A 66 8.12 33.96 -6.46
C GLY A 66 7.83 32.50 -6.09
N SER A 67 8.30 31.55 -6.88
CA SER A 67 8.01 30.13 -6.67
C SER A 67 8.69 29.54 -5.42
N TYR A 68 9.82 30.07 -5.03
CA TYR A 68 10.57 29.60 -3.86
C TYR A 68 9.91 29.93 -2.51
N LEU A 69 9.15 31.00 -2.43
CA LEU A 69 8.53 31.43 -1.17
C LEU A 69 7.20 30.69 -0.87
N LEU A 70 6.48 30.25 -1.91
CA LEU A 70 5.23 29.50 -1.76
C LEU A 70 5.47 28.02 -1.40
N GLY A 71 6.54 27.43 -1.91
CA GLY A 71 6.87 26.02 -1.67
C GLY A 71 7.32 25.73 -0.23
N TYR A 72 8.03 26.67 0.41
CA TYR A 72 8.62 26.45 1.72
C TYR A 72 7.62 26.61 2.89
N ASP A 73 6.62 27.48 2.77
CA ASP A 73 5.65 27.71 3.84
C ASP A 73 4.48 26.72 3.83
N LEU A 74 4.23 26.05 2.69
CA LEU A 74 3.16 25.04 2.55
C LEU A 74 3.61 23.62 2.93
N TYR A 75 4.91 23.36 2.89
CA TYR A 75 5.48 22.03 3.07
C TYR A 75 5.17 21.37 4.42
N PRO A 76 5.27 22.03 5.58
CA PRO A 76 4.97 21.42 6.87
C PRO A 76 3.48 21.12 7.07
N GLU A 77 2.60 21.96 6.55
CA GLU A 77 1.14 21.75 6.64
C GLU A 77 0.70 20.58 5.74
N LEU A 78 1.32 20.43 4.57
CA LEU A 78 1.06 19.34 3.65
C LEU A 78 1.43 17.98 4.25
N VAL A 79 2.57 17.89 4.94
CA VAL A 79 3.02 16.65 5.58
C VAL A 79 2.11 16.25 6.73
N ASP A 80 1.67 17.19 7.56
CA ASP A 80 0.74 16.92 8.66
C ASP A 80 -0.63 16.44 8.14
N ALA A 81 -1.15 17.06 7.09
CA ALA A 81 -2.40 16.65 6.48
C ALA A 81 -2.34 15.23 5.87
N LEU A 82 -1.20 14.86 5.29
CA LEU A 82 -0.96 13.52 4.74
C LEU A 82 -1.01 12.46 5.84
N TYR A 83 -0.32 12.67 6.96
CA TYR A 83 -0.24 11.70 8.04
C TYR A 83 -1.57 11.51 8.79
N ASP A 84 -2.42 12.50 8.86
CA ASP A 84 -3.71 12.40 9.53
C ASP A 84 -4.70 11.47 8.81
N ARG A 85 -4.59 11.34 7.48
CA ARG A 85 -5.51 10.52 6.67
C ARG A 85 -4.95 9.19 6.22
N THR A 86 -3.65 8.99 6.38
CA THR A 86 -2.94 7.80 5.90
C THR A 86 -2.25 7.08 7.06
N PRO A 87 -3.03 6.35 7.88
CA PRO A 87 -2.54 5.78 9.12
C PRO A 87 -1.42 4.75 8.92
N LEU A 88 -1.43 3.98 7.84
CA LEU A 88 -0.41 2.96 7.58
C LEU A 88 0.97 3.60 7.28
N LEU A 89 1.00 4.71 6.56
CA LEU A 89 2.24 5.41 6.22
C LEU A 89 3.04 5.88 7.43
N GLN A 90 2.36 6.15 8.56
CA GLN A 90 3.02 6.56 9.81
C GLN A 90 3.90 5.46 10.42
N PHE A 91 3.60 4.21 10.12
CA PHE A 91 4.27 3.04 10.70
C PHE A 91 5.24 2.36 9.75
N ILE A 92 5.15 2.64 8.45
CA ILE A 92 6.05 2.05 7.45
C ILE A 92 7.41 2.75 7.50
N GLU A 93 8.45 1.95 7.60
CA GLU A 93 9.80 2.47 7.51
C GLU A 93 10.12 2.87 6.08
N THR A 94 10.84 3.95 6.00
CA THR A 94 11.26 4.53 4.73
C THR A 94 12.78 4.38 4.59
N ALA A 95 13.24 3.94 3.42
CA ALA A 95 14.64 3.75 3.13
C ALA A 95 15.05 4.45 1.84
N GLN A 96 16.32 4.82 1.77
CA GLN A 96 16.88 5.51 0.61
C GLN A 96 17.15 4.53 -0.53
N ALA A 97 16.73 4.92 -1.74
CA ALA A 97 17.17 4.31 -2.98
C ALA A 97 18.09 5.27 -3.74
N THR A 98 19.31 4.83 -4.00
CA THR A 98 20.34 5.65 -4.70
C THR A 98 20.27 5.54 -6.21
N SER A 99 19.46 4.62 -6.75
CA SER A 99 19.33 4.40 -8.19
C SER A 99 17.90 3.99 -8.55
N LYS A 100 17.57 4.07 -9.86
CA LYS A 100 16.25 3.67 -10.38
C LYS A 100 15.90 2.21 -10.05
N VAL A 101 16.89 1.33 -9.99
CA VAL A 101 16.71 -0.08 -9.62
C VAL A 101 17.46 -0.29 -8.31
N HIS A 102 16.72 -0.66 -7.27
CA HIS A 102 17.29 -1.03 -5.98
C HIS A 102 17.44 -2.54 -5.91
N GLU A 103 18.68 -3.01 -5.76
CA GLU A 103 18.99 -4.43 -5.56
C GLU A 103 19.14 -4.72 -4.06
N TYR A 104 18.49 -5.75 -3.59
CA TYR A 104 18.59 -6.23 -2.21
C TYR A 104 19.03 -7.69 -2.18
N ARG A 105 19.68 -8.07 -1.08
CA ARG A 105 20.20 -9.42 -0.88
C ARG A 105 19.54 -10.06 0.32
N THR A 106 19.11 -11.30 0.16
CA THR A 106 18.54 -12.12 1.22
C THR A 106 19.45 -13.30 1.52
N ARG A 107 19.56 -13.66 2.78
CA ARG A 107 20.22 -14.89 3.17
C ARG A 107 19.17 -15.99 3.32
N LEU A 108 19.26 -17.02 2.50
CA LEU A 108 18.31 -18.13 2.48
C LEU A 108 18.66 -19.21 3.51
N THR A 109 19.95 -19.52 3.68
CA THR A 109 20.41 -20.49 4.66
C THR A 109 21.68 -20.04 5.36
N TYR A 110 21.85 -20.48 6.61
CA TYR A 110 23.10 -20.29 7.35
C TYR A 110 24.04 -21.47 7.11
N PRO A 111 25.38 -21.26 7.10
CA PRO A 111 26.32 -22.37 7.16
C PRO A 111 26.06 -23.18 8.46
N ARG A 112 25.84 -24.46 8.31
CA ARG A 112 25.59 -25.36 9.45
C ARG A 112 26.83 -26.18 9.75
N PRO A 113 27.28 -26.26 11.00
CA PRO A 113 28.34 -27.13 11.38
C PRO A 113 27.92 -28.60 11.23
N VAL A 114 28.88 -29.47 10.97
CA VAL A 114 28.70 -30.92 10.88
C VAL A 114 29.55 -31.56 11.99
N PHE A 115 29.00 -32.52 12.70
CA PHE A 115 29.78 -33.33 13.63
C PHE A 115 30.77 -34.19 12.84
N GLN A 116 32.04 -34.16 13.25
CA GLN A 116 33.10 -34.92 12.60
C GLN A 116 33.90 -35.70 13.66
N GLY A 117 34.41 -36.83 13.25
CA GLY A 117 35.27 -37.62 14.09
C GLY A 117 36.64 -36.97 14.30
N GLU A 118 37.33 -37.38 15.38
CA GLU A 118 38.70 -36.95 15.67
C GLU A 118 39.64 -37.30 14.50
N GLY A 119 40.34 -36.29 13.96
CA GLY A 119 41.22 -36.47 12.80
C GLY A 119 40.55 -36.37 11.42
N ALA A 120 39.25 -36.12 11.35
CA ALA A 120 38.57 -35.87 10.08
C ALA A 120 39.00 -34.54 9.49
N SER A 121 39.11 -34.48 8.13
CA SER A 121 39.34 -33.22 7.44
C SER A 121 38.12 -32.34 7.54
N ALA A 122 38.32 -31.04 7.82
CA ALA A 122 37.25 -30.07 7.89
C ALA A 122 36.56 -29.93 6.50
N SER A 123 35.25 -30.15 6.47
CA SER A 123 34.44 -29.84 5.29
C SER A 123 33.98 -28.41 5.29
N SER A 124 34.06 -27.73 4.16
CA SER A 124 33.57 -26.37 4.04
C SER A 124 32.04 -26.36 4.09
N THR A 125 31.50 -25.47 4.90
CA THR A 125 30.06 -25.20 4.94
C THR A 125 29.81 -23.79 4.45
N SER A 126 28.86 -23.61 3.55
CA SER A 126 28.48 -22.30 3.01
C SER A 126 26.99 -22.05 3.18
N GLY A 127 26.62 -20.80 3.41
CA GLY A 127 25.24 -20.37 3.35
C GLY A 127 24.83 -20.03 1.92
N THR A 128 23.54 -20.09 1.63
CA THR A 128 22.98 -19.66 0.36
C THR A 128 22.39 -18.25 0.48
N TYR A 129 22.56 -17.48 -0.60
CA TYR A 129 22.09 -16.10 -0.69
C TYR A 129 21.18 -15.98 -1.92
N GLY A 130 20.18 -15.14 -1.81
CA GLY A 130 19.31 -14.73 -2.91
C GLY A 130 19.49 -13.24 -3.19
N THR A 131 19.18 -12.82 -4.39
CA THR A 131 19.11 -11.42 -4.78
C THR A 131 17.74 -11.13 -5.36
N GLY A 132 17.21 -9.93 -5.10
CA GLY A 132 16.02 -9.43 -5.74
C GLY A 132 16.22 -7.97 -6.11
N ASN A 133 15.38 -7.46 -6.98
CA ASN A 133 15.40 -6.05 -7.36
C ASN A 133 14.01 -5.45 -7.34
N VAL A 134 13.95 -4.14 -7.12
CA VAL A 134 12.73 -3.34 -7.17
C VAL A 134 13.03 -2.07 -7.94
N THR A 135 12.14 -1.68 -8.83
CA THR A 135 12.30 -0.49 -9.66
C THR A 135 11.45 0.65 -9.14
N LEU A 136 12.07 1.80 -8.91
CA LEU A 136 11.36 3.03 -8.57
C LEU A 136 10.43 3.45 -9.70
N LYS A 137 9.20 3.81 -9.33
CA LYS A 137 8.17 4.34 -10.22
C LYS A 137 7.83 5.77 -9.85
N ILE A 138 7.09 6.45 -10.71
CA ILE A 138 6.74 7.85 -10.57
C ILE A 138 5.22 7.96 -10.44
N ALA A 139 4.75 8.50 -9.31
CA ALA A 139 3.38 8.98 -9.21
C ALA A 139 3.35 10.50 -9.40
N ARG A 140 2.33 11.01 -10.10
CA ARG A 140 2.18 12.43 -10.42
C ARG A 140 0.75 12.87 -10.25
N GLY A 141 0.54 13.99 -9.56
CA GLY A 141 -0.71 14.73 -9.53
C GLY A 141 -0.55 16.06 -10.29
N TYR A 142 -1.58 16.49 -10.99
CA TYR A 142 -1.59 17.74 -11.75
C TYR A 142 -2.75 18.64 -11.29
N PRO A 143 -2.66 19.25 -10.08
CA PRO A 143 -3.63 20.26 -9.70
C PRO A 143 -3.51 21.47 -10.63
N GLU A 144 -4.65 21.99 -11.09
CA GLU A 144 -4.73 23.15 -11.99
C GLU A 144 -5.86 24.06 -11.54
N VAL A 145 -5.57 25.33 -11.32
CA VAL A 145 -6.56 26.36 -10.99
C VAL A 145 -6.68 27.34 -12.16
N THR A 146 -7.90 27.62 -12.61
CA THR A 146 -8.12 28.55 -13.73
C THR A 146 -7.97 30.00 -13.30
N GLY A 147 -7.42 30.87 -14.18
CA GLY A 147 -7.27 32.29 -13.90
C GLY A 147 -8.61 33.02 -13.70
N PHE A 148 -9.69 32.51 -14.31
CA PHE A 148 -11.05 33.02 -14.07
C PHE A 148 -11.51 32.77 -12.62
N LEU A 149 -11.19 31.59 -12.07
CA LEU A 149 -11.49 31.29 -10.66
C LEU A 149 -10.69 32.21 -9.74
N GLU A 150 -9.42 32.47 -10.07
CA GLU A 150 -8.59 33.45 -9.38
C GLU A 150 -9.20 34.85 -9.39
N ALA A 151 -9.67 35.29 -10.54
CA ALA A 151 -10.21 36.64 -10.69
C ALA A 151 -11.58 36.83 -10.00
N THR A 152 -12.36 35.75 -9.87
CA THR A 152 -13.71 35.78 -9.27
C THR A 152 -13.75 35.39 -7.81
N SER A 153 -12.79 34.62 -7.32
CA SER A 153 -12.66 34.30 -5.89
C SER A 153 -11.93 35.45 -5.18
N LYS A 154 -12.50 35.94 -4.08
CA LYS A 154 -11.93 37.04 -3.29
C LYS A 154 -10.61 36.67 -2.60
N SER A 155 -10.13 35.45 -2.71
CA SER A 155 -8.84 35.02 -2.18
C SER A 155 -8.30 33.83 -2.99
N PHE A 156 -7.58 34.14 -4.06
CA PHE A 156 -6.88 33.17 -4.91
C PHE A 156 -5.93 32.25 -4.11
N ALA A 157 -5.32 32.76 -3.05
CA ALA A 157 -4.45 31.98 -2.20
C ALA A 157 -5.20 30.80 -1.54
N ASP A 158 -6.44 30.99 -1.16
CA ASP A 158 -7.23 29.96 -0.49
C ASP A 158 -7.64 28.85 -1.46
N ALA A 159 -8.08 29.19 -2.68
CA ALA A 159 -8.46 28.19 -3.70
C ALA A 159 -7.26 27.33 -4.12
N LEU A 160 -6.09 27.94 -4.27
CA LEU A 160 -4.87 27.23 -4.62
C LEU A 160 -4.39 26.32 -3.49
N ILE A 161 -4.48 26.79 -2.25
CA ILE A 161 -4.09 26.03 -1.07
C ILE A 161 -5.02 24.83 -0.88
N GLU A 162 -6.33 25.02 -1.05
CA GLU A 162 -7.32 23.94 -0.96
C GLU A 162 -7.09 22.86 -2.03
N GLU A 163 -6.85 23.27 -3.29
CA GLU A 163 -6.58 22.34 -4.38
C GLU A 163 -5.27 21.60 -4.17
N LEU A 164 -4.24 22.27 -3.67
CA LEU A 164 -2.96 21.64 -3.36
C LEU A 164 -3.08 20.68 -2.18
N ALA A 165 -3.80 21.06 -1.11
CA ALA A 165 -4.08 20.18 0.01
C ALA A 165 -4.85 18.94 -0.45
N GLY A 166 -5.87 19.10 -1.30
CA GLY A 166 -6.59 17.99 -1.91
C GLY A 166 -5.70 17.05 -2.72
N ALA A 167 -4.77 17.60 -3.52
CA ALA A 167 -3.83 16.81 -4.29
C ALA A 167 -2.87 16.00 -3.39
N VAL A 168 -2.44 16.57 -2.26
CA VAL A 168 -1.60 15.87 -1.28
C VAL A 168 -2.36 14.72 -0.62
N HIS A 169 -3.59 14.95 -0.20
CA HIS A 169 -4.44 13.88 0.34
C HIS A 169 -4.62 12.74 -0.69
N GLY A 170 -4.94 13.09 -1.94
CA GLY A 170 -5.10 12.09 -3.00
C GLY A 170 -3.83 11.28 -3.28
N ILE A 171 -2.65 11.89 -3.20
CA ILE A 171 -1.39 11.13 -3.32
C ILE A 171 -1.15 10.26 -2.09
N GLY A 172 -1.51 10.71 -0.89
CA GLY A 172 -1.43 9.90 0.32
C GLY A 172 -2.26 8.64 0.23
N GLU A 173 -3.52 8.77 -0.15
CA GLU A 173 -4.42 7.64 -0.40
C GLU A 173 -3.86 6.70 -1.48
N PHE A 174 -3.31 7.28 -2.56
CA PHE A 174 -2.66 6.50 -3.62
C PHE A 174 -1.41 5.74 -3.12
N MET A 175 -0.64 6.32 -2.21
CA MET A 175 0.51 5.65 -1.60
C MET A 175 0.06 4.47 -0.72
N GLU A 176 -0.97 4.64 0.10
CA GLU A 176 -1.52 3.53 0.90
C GLU A 176 -2.10 2.41 0.02
N TYR A 177 -2.88 2.76 -1.01
CA TYR A 177 -3.28 1.81 -2.03
C TYR A 177 -2.08 1.05 -2.58
N SER A 178 -1.03 1.78 -2.93
CA SER A 178 0.16 1.19 -3.56
C SER A 178 0.92 0.25 -2.65
N LEU A 179 0.94 0.50 -1.34
CA LEU A 179 1.56 -0.39 -0.35
C LEU A 179 0.88 -1.76 -0.30
N LEU A 180 -0.45 -1.79 -0.41
CA LEU A 180 -1.22 -3.02 -0.24
C LEU A 180 -1.56 -3.70 -1.58
N TRP A 181 -2.10 -2.94 -2.55
CA TRP A 181 -2.80 -3.51 -3.70
C TRP A 181 -2.14 -3.28 -5.06
N ALA A 182 -1.21 -2.33 -5.20
CA ALA A 182 -0.58 -2.07 -6.49
C ALA A 182 0.11 -3.33 -7.05
N ASN A 183 0.24 -3.40 -8.37
CA ASN A 183 0.80 -4.56 -9.04
C ASN A 183 1.65 -4.13 -10.25
N ASP A 184 2.84 -4.70 -10.40
CA ASP A 184 3.79 -4.36 -11.47
C ASP A 184 3.41 -4.94 -12.85
N VAL A 185 2.31 -5.68 -12.94
CA VAL A 185 1.66 -6.00 -14.22
C VAL A 185 1.32 -4.72 -14.99
N ASP A 186 0.94 -3.66 -14.28
CA ASP A 186 0.97 -2.30 -14.83
C ASP A 186 2.42 -1.78 -14.79
N THR A 187 2.98 -1.52 -15.97
CA THR A 187 4.37 -1.08 -16.14
C THR A 187 4.71 0.17 -15.30
N TYR A 188 3.73 0.98 -14.96
CA TYR A 188 3.92 2.24 -14.23
C TYR A 188 3.59 2.14 -12.74
N GLN A 189 3.06 1.00 -12.26
CA GLN A 189 2.79 0.78 -10.84
C GLN A 189 3.97 0.08 -10.13
N VAL A 190 3.99 0.24 -8.81
CA VAL A 190 4.91 -0.46 -7.90
C VAL A 190 4.34 -1.81 -7.50
N LYS A 191 5.13 -2.66 -6.86
CA LYS A 191 4.63 -3.91 -6.25
C LYS A 191 3.99 -3.62 -4.91
N GLY A 192 2.74 -3.99 -4.74
CA GLY A 192 2.03 -3.98 -3.46
C GLY A 192 2.18 -5.29 -2.70
N LEU A 193 1.78 -5.27 -1.43
CA LEU A 193 1.91 -6.43 -0.54
C LEU A 193 1.09 -7.64 -1.04
N ALA A 194 -0.09 -7.43 -1.64
CA ALA A 194 -0.88 -8.49 -2.25
C ALA A 194 -0.09 -9.24 -3.32
N GLU A 195 0.59 -8.52 -4.19
CA GLU A 195 1.43 -9.13 -5.25
C GLU A 195 2.61 -9.90 -4.65
N TRP A 196 3.28 -9.35 -3.63
CA TRP A 196 4.38 -10.04 -2.97
C TRP A 196 3.93 -11.38 -2.36
N LEU A 197 2.74 -11.42 -1.73
CA LEU A 197 2.16 -12.63 -1.15
C LEU A 197 1.74 -13.64 -2.23
N GLU A 198 1.12 -13.19 -3.30
CA GLU A 198 0.62 -14.05 -4.38
C GLU A 198 1.76 -14.60 -5.27
N ALA A 199 2.86 -13.86 -5.40
CA ALA A 199 4.03 -14.26 -6.19
C ALA A 199 4.94 -15.26 -5.46
N ASP A 200 5.04 -15.17 -4.13
CA ASP A 200 5.89 -16.05 -3.34
C ASP A 200 5.27 -17.45 -3.20
N ALA A 201 6.05 -18.48 -3.49
CA ALA A 201 5.57 -19.85 -3.51
C ALA A 201 5.09 -20.36 -2.14
N THR A 202 5.66 -19.86 -1.05
CA THR A 202 5.32 -20.25 0.33
C THR A 202 4.20 -19.37 0.86
N ALA A 203 4.32 -18.05 0.73
CA ALA A 203 3.37 -17.10 1.28
C ALA A 203 1.95 -17.27 0.70
N LYS A 204 1.82 -17.54 -0.60
CA LYS A 204 0.51 -17.76 -1.23
C LYS A 204 -0.26 -18.97 -0.68
N VAL A 205 0.41 -19.92 -0.04
CA VAL A 205 -0.22 -21.12 0.53
C VAL A 205 -0.45 -20.98 2.01
N SER A 206 0.49 -20.36 2.74
CA SER A 206 0.51 -20.33 4.19
C SER A 206 0.01 -18.99 4.79
N ASN A 207 0.09 -17.89 4.06
CA ASN A 207 -0.14 -16.55 4.58
C ASN A 207 -1.36 -15.84 3.95
N ILE A 208 -2.00 -16.48 2.94
CA ILE A 208 -3.27 -16.02 2.38
C ILE A 208 -4.38 -16.93 2.92
N PHE A 209 -5.24 -16.35 3.76
CA PHE A 209 -6.35 -17.05 4.40
C PHE A 209 -7.67 -16.67 3.72
N ASP A 210 -8.29 -17.62 3.03
CA ASP A 210 -9.67 -17.48 2.57
C ASP A 210 -10.61 -18.04 3.65
N HIS A 211 -11.28 -17.13 4.36
CA HIS A 211 -12.05 -17.53 5.55
C HIS A 211 -13.50 -17.86 5.25
N ASP A 212 -14.10 -17.17 4.28
CA ASP A 212 -15.53 -17.27 3.94
C ASP A 212 -16.46 -17.34 5.16
N GLY A 213 -16.29 -16.44 6.10
CA GLY A 213 -17.09 -16.46 7.32
C GLY A 213 -16.89 -15.25 8.21
N THR A 214 -17.59 -15.28 9.35
CA THR A 214 -17.45 -14.23 10.36
C THR A 214 -16.07 -14.28 11.01
N VAL A 215 -15.51 -13.11 11.34
CA VAL A 215 -14.24 -13.02 12.05
C VAL A 215 -14.25 -13.84 13.34
N THR A 216 -13.21 -14.62 13.56
CA THR A 216 -13.00 -15.42 14.76
C THR A 216 -11.62 -15.19 15.35
N LEU A 217 -11.45 -15.37 16.66
CA LEU A 217 -10.14 -15.29 17.29
C LEU A 217 -9.19 -16.37 16.74
N THR A 218 -9.72 -17.54 16.39
CA THR A 218 -8.93 -18.62 15.79
C THR A 218 -8.33 -18.22 14.44
N LEU A 219 -9.06 -17.45 13.62
CA LEU A 219 -8.51 -16.92 12.36
C LEU A 219 -7.31 -16.01 12.62
N LEU A 220 -7.45 -15.09 13.56
CA LEU A 220 -6.37 -14.16 13.93
C LEU A 220 -5.16 -14.90 14.51
N ASP A 221 -5.40 -15.92 15.34
CA ASP A 221 -4.33 -16.78 15.88
C ASP A 221 -3.61 -17.55 14.78
N ASN A 222 -4.31 -18.06 13.79
CA ASN A 222 -3.73 -18.76 12.65
C ASN A 222 -2.88 -17.81 11.80
N MET A 223 -3.35 -16.59 11.53
CA MET A 223 -2.57 -15.58 10.82
C MET A 223 -1.30 -15.22 11.60
N LEU A 224 -1.44 -14.99 12.90
CA LEU A 224 -0.31 -14.67 13.77
C LEU A 224 0.71 -15.82 13.83
N ASN A 225 0.24 -17.05 13.88
CA ASN A 225 1.10 -18.24 13.87
C ASN A 225 1.87 -18.37 12.54
N ALA A 226 1.20 -18.18 11.40
CA ALA A 226 1.84 -18.24 10.10
C ALA A 226 2.99 -17.22 9.99
N VAL A 227 2.75 -16.00 10.42
CA VAL A 227 3.76 -14.93 10.39
C VAL A 227 4.88 -15.19 11.41
N LYS A 228 4.57 -15.62 12.63
CA LYS A 228 5.57 -15.93 13.67
C LYS A 228 6.47 -17.09 13.29
N LEU A 229 5.95 -18.08 12.59
CA LEU A 229 6.76 -19.20 12.09
C LEU A 229 7.76 -18.75 11.02
N ALA A 230 7.43 -17.71 10.27
CA ALA A 230 8.24 -17.19 9.18
C ALA A 230 9.22 -16.08 9.64
N SER A 231 8.80 -15.24 10.57
CA SER A 231 9.59 -14.10 11.05
C SER A 231 9.56 -13.99 12.57
N TRP A 232 10.71 -13.86 13.17
CA TRP A 232 10.92 -13.96 14.64
C TRP A 232 10.55 -12.73 15.46
N SER A 233 10.19 -11.60 14.88
CA SER A 233 9.92 -10.39 15.66
C SER A 233 8.43 -10.05 15.69
N GLY A 234 7.84 -10.20 16.86
CA GLY A 234 6.48 -9.77 17.15
C GLY A 234 6.36 -8.28 17.52
N ASP A 235 7.48 -7.56 17.61
CA ASP A 235 7.50 -6.22 18.22
C ASP A 235 7.18 -5.09 17.24
N ALA A 236 7.15 -5.36 15.93
CA ALA A 236 6.90 -4.37 14.89
C ALA A 236 5.81 -4.85 13.91
N MET A 237 4.71 -5.39 14.42
CA MET A 237 3.57 -5.82 13.62
C MET A 237 2.38 -4.90 13.84
N LEU A 238 1.52 -4.84 12.81
CA LEU A 238 0.25 -4.09 12.83
C LEU A 238 -0.87 -4.95 12.25
N TRP A 239 -2.01 -4.93 12.92
CA TRP A 239 -3.27 -5.36 12.33
C TRP A 239 -3.89 -4.18 11.59
N LEU A 240 -4.32 -4.42 10.36
CA LEU A 240 -5.05 -3.44 9.57
C LEU A 240 -6.41 -4.03 9.21
N MET A 241 -7.47 -3.38 9.66
CA MET A 241 -8.84 -3.82 9.43
C MET A 241 -9.82 -2.65 9.51
N SER A 242 -11.04 -2.85 9.04
CA SER A 242 -12.08 -1.82 9.14
C SER A 242 -12.52 -1.58 10.58
N THR A 243 -13.06 -0.40 10.87
CA THR A 243 -13.59 -0.03 12.19
C THR A 243 -14.63 -1.03 12.71
N SER A 244 -15.53 -1.50 11.84
CA SER A 244 -16.54 -2.49 12.21
C SER A 244 -15.93 -3.84 12.60
N MET A 245 -14.86 -4.23 11.91
CA MET A 245 -14.11 -5.46 12.20
C MET A 245 -13.33 -5.32 13.52
N ALA A 246 -12.69 -4.19 13.77
CA ALA A 246 -11.98 -3.91 15.01
C ALA A 246 -12.93 -3.95 16.23
N GLN A 247 -14.13 -3.37 16.11
CA GLN A 247 -15.17 -3.46 17.14
C GLN A 247 -15.63 -4.91 17.39
N LYS A 248 -15.79 -5.71 16.32
CA LYS A 248 -16.15 -7.12 16.46
C LYS A 248 -15.06 -7.90 17.18
N VAL A 249 -13.80 -7.71 16.83
CA VAL A 249 -12.65 -8.33 17.50
C VAL A 249 -12.63 -7.97 18.99
N SER A 250 -12.79 -6.70 19.33
CA SER A 250 -12.88 -6.24 20.71
C SER A 250 -14.03 -6.93 21.48
N THR A 251 -15.21 -7.08 20.86
CA THR A 251 -16.36 -7.78 21.44
C THR A 251 -16.05 -9.26 21.68
N LEU A 252 -15.37 -9.93 20.73
CA LEU A 252 -14.98 -11.34 20.88
C LEU A 252 -13.96 -11.52 22.00
N GLN A 253 -13.00 -10.62 22.14
CA GLN A 253 -12.01 -10.63 23.23
C GLN A 253 -12.70 -10.46 24.59
N THR A 254 -13.62 -9.50 24.71
CA THR A 254 -14.38 -9.28 25.95
C THR A 254 -15.22 -10.50 26.34
N ARG A 255 -15.88 -11.16 25.37
CA ARG A 255 -16.65 -12.38 25.62
C ARG A 255 -15.78 -13.58 26.01
N ALA A 256 -14.56 -13.65 25.52
CA ALA A 256 -13.60 -14.69 25.86
C ALA A 256 -12.91 -14.45 27.22
N ASN A 257 -13.28 -13.42 27.98
CA ASN A 257 -12.62 -13.01 29.24
C ASN A 257 -11.11 -12.74 29.07
N ILE A 258 -10.67 -12.42 27.88
CA ILE A 258 -9.30 -11.98 27.65
C ILE A 258 -9.23 -10.54 28.14
N GLN A 259 -8.47 -10.28 29.19
CA GLN A 259 -8.23 -8.91 29.64
C GLN A 259 -7.54 -8.14 28.53
N LEU A 260 -8.29 -7.17 27.97
CA LEU A 260 -7.71 -6.14 27.12
C LEU A 260 -6.76 -5.32 28.00
N SER A 261 -5.47 -5.56 27.89
CA SER A 261 -4.52 -4.54 28.27
C SER A 261 -4.59 -3.47 27.20
N PRO A 262 -5.17 -2.29 27.47
CA PRO A 262 -5.07 -1.21 26.53
C PRO A 262 -3.59 -0.92 26.38
N GLY A 263 -3.04 -1.27 25.25
CA GLY A 263 -1.71 -0.82 24.87
C GLY A 263 -1.79 0.70 24.78
N GLN A 264 -1.28 1.41 25.77
CA GLN A 264 -1.00 2.81 25.64
C GLN A 264 0.36 2.95 24.97
N PRO A 265 0.43 3.11 23.64
CA PRO A 265 1.71 3.33 23.01
C PRO A 265 2.32 4.66 23.45
N PHE A 266 1.49 5.61 23.96
CA PHE A 266 1.95 6.92 24.38
C PHE A 266 0.99 7.54 25.41
N GLU A 267 1.51 8.26 26.37
CA GLU A 267 0.75 9.09 27.29
C GLU A 267 0.08 10.25 26.48
N GLY A 268 -1.25 10.19 26.34
CA GLY A 268 -2.03 11.16 25.56
C GLY A 268 -2.40 10.71 24.13
N ALA A 269 -1.97 9.53 23.67
CA ALA A 269 -2.42 8.95 22.42
C ALA A 269 -3.79 8.26 22.57
N MET A 270 -4.54 8.16 21.48
CA MET A 270 -5.75 7.35 21.42
C MET A 270 -5.44 5.91 21.86
N VAL A 271 -6.30 5.36 22.71
CA VAL A 271 -6.20 3.95 23.12
C VAL A 271 -6.44 3.09 21.89
N MET A 272 -5.39 2.50 21.34
CA MET A 272 -5.51 1.55 20.25
C MET A 272 -5.91 0.19 20.80
N ASN A 273 -6.92 -0.43 20.19
CA ASN A 273 -7.23 -1.83 20.46
C ASN A 273 -6.04 -2.69 20.09
N THR A 274 -5.76 -3.74 20.87
CA THR A 274 -4.66 -4.67 20.60
C THR A 274 -5.18 -6.09 20.54
N TYR A 275 -4.62 -6.92 19.68
CA TYR A 275 -4.82 -8.35 19.67
C TYR A 275 -3.47 -9.08 19.64
N GLY A 276 -3.25 -10.01 20.58
CA GLY A 276 -1.97 -10.70 20.70
C GLY A 276 -0.78 -9.78 21.01
N ASN A 277 -1.03 -8.66 21.70
CA ASN A 277 -0.07 -7.59 22.00
C ASN A 277 0.36 -6.78 20.74
N ILE A 278 -0.38 -6.89 19.64
CA ILE A 278 -0.15 -6.17 18.40
C ILE A 278 -1.26 -5.14 18.23
N PRO A 279 -0.93 -3.86 17.94
CA PRO A 279 -1.92 -2.81 17.77
C PRO A 279 -2.81 -3.06 16.54
N ILE A 280 -4.08 -2.69 16.66
CA ILE A 280 -5.05 -2.70 15.57
C ILE A 280 -5.16 -1.29 15.01
N LEU A 281 -4.85 -1.16 13.74
CA LEU A 281 -5.01 0.07 12.98
C LEU A 281 -6.32 0.00 12.18
N GLU A 282 -7.17 0.98 12.38
CA GLU A 282 -8.45 1.06 11.69
C GLU A 282 -8.27 1.79 10.37
N ALA A 283 -8.73 1.16 9.28
CA ALA A 283 -8.64 1.71 7.94
C ALA A 283 -9.88 1.38 7.12
N ASP A 284 -10.50 2.38 6.56
CA ASP A 284 -11.73 2.23 5.78
C ASP A 284 -11.51 1.65 4.38
N TYR A 285 -10.32 1.82 3.81
CA TYR A 285 -9.96 1.35 2.48
C TYR A 285 -9.69 -0.17 2.37
N VAL A 286 -9.86 -0.93 3.44
CA VAL A 286 -9.85 -2.40 3.39
C VAL A 286 -11.24 -3.01 3.22
N THR A 287 -12.28 -2.18 3.14
CA THR A 287 -13.66 -2.61 2.98
C THR A 287 -14.16 -2.25 1.58
N PRO A 288 -14.55 -3.23 0.75
CA PRO A 288 -15.13 -2.95 -0.57
C PRO A 288 -16.42 -2.16 -0.44
N ARG A 289 -16.66 -1.25 -1.38
CA ARG A 289 -17.84 -0.36 -1.39
C ARG A 289 -18.66 -0.50 -2.66
N THR A 290 -18.03 -0.90 -3.76
CA THR A 290 -18.67 -0.96 -5.08
C THR A 290 -18.66 -2.36 -5.65
N THR A 291 -19.53 -2.60 -6.62
CA THR A 291 -19.56 -3.85 -7.38
C THR A 291 -18.91 -3.62 -8.74
N SER A 292 -18.01 -4.49 -9.11
CA SER A 292 -17.28 -4.44 -10.37
C SER A 292 -18.19 -4.67 -11.59
N PRO A 293 -17.75 -4.31 -12.81
CA PRO A 293 -18.52 -4.55 -14.02
C PRO A 293 -18.83 -6.05 -14.24
N ALA A 294 -19.98 -6.30 -14.89
CA ALA A 294 -20.34 -7.64 -15.33
C ALA A 294 -19.44 -8.09 -16.50
N VAL A 295 -19.15 -9.39 -16.56
CA VAL A 295 -18.32 -9.99 -17.62
C VAL A 295 -19.18 -10.69 -18.65
N SER A 296 -18.93 -10.38 -19.92
CA SER A 296 -19.35 -11.17 -21.07
C SER A 296 -18.21 -12.07 -21.52
N ALA A 297 -18.51 -13.31 -21.87
CA ALA A 297 -17.50 -14.29 -22.26
C ALA A 297 -17.86 -14.95 -23.60
N SER A 298 -16.84 -15.33 -24.38
CA SER A 298 -16.98 -16.08 -25.64
C SER A 298 -15.90 -17.16 -25.70
N ALA A 299 -16.34 -18.41 -25.83
CA ALA A 299 -15.44 -19.56 -25.91
C ALA A 299 -14.95 -19.81 -27.34
N SER A 300 -13.70 -20.25 -27.47
CA SER A 300 -13.08 -20.72 -28.70
C SER A 300 -12.40 -22.05 -28.43
N GLU A 301 -12.54 -23.02 -29.36
CA GLU A 301 -11.91 -24.34 -29.24
C GLU A 301 -10.38 -24.31 -29.58
N SER A 302 -9.85 -23.14 -29.89
CA SER A 302 -8.43 -22.93 -30.23
C SER A 302 -7.86 -21.67 -29.59
N GLY A 303 -6.53 -21.53 -29.64
CA GLY A 303 -5.84 -20.32 -29.17
C GLY A 303 -5.39 -20.34 -27.72
N GLY A 304 -5.54 -21.47 -27.03
CA GLY A 304 -5.11 -21.62 -25.64
C GLY A 304 -4.79 -23.06 -25.27
N THR A 305 -4.83 -23.35 -23.98
CA THR A 305 -4.57 -24.68 -23.38
C THR A 305 -5.68 -25.09 -22.41
N LEU A 306 -6.87 -24.45 -22.50
CA LEU A 306 -8.02 -24.85 -21.71
C LEU A 306 -8.53 -26.21 -22.19
N GLY A 307 -8.67 -27.13 -21.24
CA GLY A 307 -9.20 -28.48 -21.51
C GLY A 307 -10.71 -28.51 -21.65
N ALA A 308 -11.24 -29.68 -22.04
CA ALA A 308 -12.66 -29.93 -22.12
C ALA A 308 -13.32 -29.78 -20.74
N ALA A 309 -14.08 -28.71 -20.53
CA ALA A 309 -14.79 -28.40 -19.31
C ALA A 309 -15.79 -27.26 -19.50
N TYR A 310 -16.55 -26.98 -18.46
CA TYR A 310 -17.38 -25.79 -18.34
C TYR A 310 -16.63 -24.74 -17.51
N TYR A 311 -16.73 -23.50 -17.94
CA TYR A 311 -16.02 -22.37 -17.35
C TYR A 311 -16.96 -21.21 -17.05
N TYR A 312 -16.75 -20.57 -15.91
CA TYR A 312 -17.40 -19.31 -15.54
C TYR A 312 -16.31 -18.31 -15.18
N TYR A 313 -16.56 -17.04 -15.45
CA TYR A 313 -15.62 -15.97 -15.19
C TYR A 313 -16.29 -14.82 -14.45
N ALA A 314 -15.54 -14.21 -13.55
CA ALA A 314 -15.90 -12.95 -12.92
C ALA A 314 -14.67 -12.07 -12.84
N ILE A 315 -14.87 -10.77 -12.75
CA ILE A 315 -13.80 -9.81 -12.48
C ILE A 315 -14.11 -9.03 -11.21
N SER A 316 -13.05 -8.62 -10.50
CA SER A 316 -13.10 -7.56 -9.52
C SER A 316 -12.20 -6.41 -9.94
N THR A 317 -12.63 -5.19 -9.71
CA THR A 317 -11.81 -3.99 -9.85
C THR A 317 -10.99 -3.79 -8.58
N VAL A 318 -9.79 -3.27 -8.73
CA VAL A 318 -8.99 -2.77 -7.63
C VAL A 318 -8.82 -1.27 -7.89
N ASP A 319 -9.38 -0.45 -7.02
CA ASP A 319 -9.29 1.00 -7.05
C ASP A 319 -8.41 1.54 -5.91
N ILE A 320 -8.45 2.83 -5.63
CA ILE A 320 -7.68 3.44 -4.53
C ILE A 320 -8.14 2.92 -3.15
N GLU A 321 -9.40 2.49 -3.03
CA GLU A 321 -9.95 1.93 -1.79
C GLU A 321 -9.69 0.41 -1.65
N GLY A 322 -8.97 -0.20 -2.59
CA GLY A 322 -8.62 -1.62 -2.59
C GLY A 322 -9.48 -2.48 -3.52
N GLU A 323 -9.52 -3.79 -3.27
CA GLU A 323 -10.30 -4.70 -4.09
C GLU A 323 -11.79 -4.58 -3.81
N GLN A 324 -12.58 -4.34 -4.85
CA GLN A 324 -14.02 -4.21 -4.82
C GLN A 324 -14.73 -5.56 -4.98
N PHE A 325 -16.03 -5.60 -4.72
CA PHE A 325 -16.82 -6.81 -4.94
C PHE A 325 -16.80 -7.24 -6.39
N HIS A 326 -16.76 -8.54 -6.64
CA HIS A 326 -16.82 -9.05 -8.01
C HIS A 326 -18.13 -8.70 -8.70
N GLY A 327 -18.05 -8.47 -10.01
CA GLY A 327 -19.20 -8.25 -10.86
C GLY A 327 -20.01 -9.54 -11.11
N THR A 328 -21.13 -9.41 -11.82
CA THR A 328 -21.90 -10.57 -12.26
C THR A 328 -21.01 -11.48 -13.11
N ALA A 329 -20.97 -12.77 -12.73
CA ALA A 329 -20.22 -13.78 -13.46
C ALA A 329 -20.80 -13.98 -14.86
N SER A 330 -19.94 -14.42 -15.79
CA SER A 330 -20.35 -14.78 -17.14
C SER A 330 -21.36 -15.94 -17.17
N SER A 331 -22.07 -16.10 -18.26
CA SER A 331 -22.77 -17.35 -18.56
C SER A 331 -21.77 -18.50 -18.68
N ARG A 332 -22.27 -19.74 -18.61
CA ARG A 332 -21.46 -20.94 -18.78
C ARG A 332 -20.80 -21.00 -20.15
N MET A 333 -19.49 -21.10 -20.17
CA MET A 333 -18.69 -21.34 -21.38
C MET A 333 -18.32 -22.81 -21.48
N THR A 334 -18.41 -23.38 -22.66
CA THR A 334 -18.11 -24.80 -22.91
C THR A 334 -16.90 -24.88 -23.83
N ILE A 335 -15.89 -25.64 -23.41
CA ILE A 335 -14.76 -26.08 -24.24
C ILE A 335 -14.84 -27.59 -24.36
N SER A 336 -14.74 -28.09 -25.57
CA SER A 336 -14.82 -29.55 -25.86
C SER A 336 -13.44 -30.15 -26.15
N GLY A 337 -12.50 -29.32 -26.59
CA GLY A 337 -11.13 -29.72 -26.92
C GLY A 337 -10.11 -29.52 -25.79
N SER A 338 -8.84 -29.58 -26.13
CA SER A 338 -7.71 -29.37 -25.22
C SER A 338 -6.90 -28.11 -25.52
N THR A 339 -7.30 -27.34 -26.52
CA THR A 339 -6.60 -26.13 -27.00
C THR A 339 -7.49 -24.89 -26.93
N GLY A 340 -8.49 -24.93 -26.05
CA GLY A 340 -9.48 -23.87 -25.92
C GLY A 340 -8.93 -22.57 -25.32
N SER A 341 -9.64 -21.50 -25.61
CA SER A 341 -9.46 -20.18 -24.97
C SER A 341 -10.82 -19.53 -24.75
N VAL A 342 -10.90 -18.56 -23.83
CA VAL A 342 -12.11 -17.78 -23.59
C VAL A 342 -11.76 -16.29 -23.62
N ALA A 343 -12.39 -15.58 -24.54
CA ALA A 343 -12.32 -14.11 -24.60
C ALA A 343 -13.34 -13.50 -23.66
N LEU A 344 -12.91 -12.58 -22.81
CA LEU A 344 -13.71 -11.84 -21.85
C LEU A 344 -13.80 -10.39 -22.28
N THR A 345 -14.97 -9.78 -22.10
CA THR A 345 -15.19 -8.36 -22.32
C THR A 345 -16.06 -7.77 -21.19
N TRP A 346 -15.80 -6.51 -20.84
CA TRP A 346 -16.54 -5.77 -19.82
C TRP A 346 -16.53 -4.27 -20.15
N THR A 347 -17.30 -3.49 -19.44
CA THR A 347 -17.25 -2.03 -19.52
C THR A 347 -16.10 -1.52 -18.67
N GLY A 348 -15.21 -0.71 -19.23
CA GLY A 348 -14.08 -0.13 -18.52
C GLY A 348 -14.53 0.76 -17.37
N ASP A 349 -13.87 0.65 -16.23
CA ASP A 349 -14.09 1.48 -15.05
C ASP A 349 -12.95 2.49 -14.91
N ALA A 350 -13.28 3.77 -14.91
CA ALA A 350 -12.29 4.85 -14.85
C ALA A 350 -11.59 4.94 -13.48
N SER A 351 -12.24 4.48 -12.39
CA SER A 351 -11.68 4.43 -11.06
C SER A 351 -10.70 3.27 -10.87
N ALA A 352 -10.82 2.22 -11.69
CA ALA A 352 -10.00 1.03 -11.61
C ALA A 352 -8.51 1.34 -11.87
N GLN A 353 -7.67 0.79 -11.02
CA GLN A 353 -6.23 0.75 -11.21
C GLN A 353 -5.80 -0.61 -11.81
N LEU A 354 -6.48 -1.68 -11.41
CA LEU A 354 -6.23 -3.05 -11.85
C LEU A 354 -7.57 -3.79 -11.99
N TYR A 355 -7.57 -4.88 -12.75
CA TYR A 355 -8.62 -5.89 -12.75
C TYR A 355 -8.04 -7.23 -12.30
N ARG A 356 -8.78 -7.93 -11.45
CA ARG A 356 -8.47 -9.30 -11.03
C ARG A 356 -9.47 -10.22 -11.70
N VAL A 357 -8.97 -11.16 -12.50
CA VAL A 357 -9.78 -12.09 -13.30
C VAL A 357 -9.87 -13.41 -12.58
N TYR A 358 -11.09 -13.86 -12.34
CA TYR A 358 -11.39 -15.11 -11.65
C TYR A 358 -12.05 -16.11 -12.59
N ARG A 359 -11.76 -17.39 -12.39
CA ARG A 359 -12.31 -18.50 -13.17
C ARG A 359 -12.79 -19.62 -12.26
N SER A 360 -13.97 -20.15 -12.55
CA SER A 360 -14.46 -21.42 -12.04
C SER A 360 -14.39 -22.48 -13.13
N VAL A 361 -14.19 -23.72 -12.72
CA VAL A 361 -14.20 -24.88 -13.60
C VAL A 361 -15.20 -25.89 -13.02
N GLY A 362 -16.33 -26.11 -13.68
CA GLY A 362 -17.40 -27.01 -13.23
C GLY A 362 -18.70 -26.82 -14.01
N ASP A 363 -19.65 -27.70 -13.85
CA ASP A 363 -20.93 -27.66 -14.56
C ASP A 363 -21.84 -26.52 -14.07
N THR A 364 -21.72 -26.15 -12.81
CA THR A 364 -22.49 -25.07 -12.18
C THR A 364 -21.57 -24.14 -11.41
N LEU A 365 -21.92 -22.86 -11.36
CA LEU A 365 -21.34 -21.89 -10.45
C LEU A 365 -22.30 -21.73 -9.26
N ASN A 366 -21.93 -22.32 -8.12
CA ASN A 366 -22.80 -22.30 -6.95
C ASN A 366 -22.51 -21.11 -6.03
N THR A 367 -21.23 -20.82 -5.83
CA THR A 367 -20.78 -19.79 -4.89
C THR A 367 -19.54 -19.06 -5.43
N ALA A 368 -19.16 -17.96 -4.78
CA ALA A 368 -17.91 -17.28 -5.08
C ALA A 368 -16.67 -18.17 -4.79
N ASP A 369 -16.80 -19.23 -4.00
CA ASP A 369 -15.72 -20.18 -3.69
C ASP A 369 -15.26 -21.00 -4.91
N ASP A 370 -16.16 -21.17 -5.87
CA ASP A 370 -15.83 -21.85 -7.11
C ASP A 370 -14.87 -21.01 -7.99
N LEU A 371 -14.89 -19.69 -7.81
CA LEU A 371 -14.08 -18.74 -8.58
C LEU A 371 -12.69 -18.58 -7.95
N LYS A 372 -11.64 -18.74 -8.74
CA LYS A 372 -10.24 -18.64 -8.31
C LYS A 372 -9.49 -17.66 -9.18
N LEU A 373 -8.62 -16.85 -8.57
CA LEU A 373 -7.81 -15.87 -9.29
C LEU A 373 -6.91 -16.57 -10.31
N ILE A 374 -6.99 -16.15 -11.56
CA ILE A 374 -6.14 -16.64 -12.65
C ILE A 374 -5.13 -15.60 -13.12
N LYS A 375 -5.51 -14.31 -13.09
CA LYS A 375 -4.64 -13.23 -13.58
C LYS A 375 -5.03 -11.89 -12.99
N VAL A 376 -4.04 -11.06 -12.72
CA VAL A 376 -4.19 -9.62 -12.50
C VAL A 376 -3.77 -8.92 -13.78
N ILE A 377 -4.51 -7.89 -14.20
CA ILE A 377 -4.23 -7.10 -15.40
C ILE A 377 -4.33 -5.61 -15.10
N ALA A 378 -3.56 -4.80 -15.81
CA ALA A 378 -3.66 -3.35 -15.73
C ALA A 378 -5.03 -2.88 -16.20
N ALA A 379 -5.61 -1.87 -15.54
CA ALA A 379 -6.89 -1.30 -15.97
C ALA A 379 -6.73 -0.21 -17.05
N LYS A 380 -5.51 0.32 -17.21
CA LYS A 380 -5.22 1.45 -18.11
C LYS A 380 -4.27 1.04 -19.22
N THR A 381 -4.46 1.64 -20.39
CA THR A 381 -3.53 1.56 -21.52
C THR A 381 -2.74 2.87 -21.61
N TYR A 382 -1.49 2.77 -22.05
CA TYR A 382 -0.57 3.91 -22.09
C TYR A 382 0.03 4.08 -23.49
N ASP A 383 0.35 5.32 -23.84
CA ASP A 383 1.15 5.63 -25.02
C ASP A 383 2.65 5.40 -24.75
N GLY A 384 3.50 5.57 -25.78
CA GLY A 384 4.95 5.44 -25.66
C GLY A 384 5.62 6.45 -24.70
N SER A 385 4.90 7.49 -24.30
CA SER A 385 5.33 8.52 -23.35
C SER A 385 4.82 8.28 -21.92
N GLY A 386 3.96 7.24 -21.73
CA GLY A 386 3.38 6.89 -20.44
C GLY A 386 2.11 7.66 -20.07
N ASN A 387 1.46 8.33 -21.05
CA ASN A 387 0.15 8.93 -20.82
C ASN A 387 -0.95 7.89 -20.96
N VAL A 388 -1.96 7.98 -20.10
CA VAL A 388 -3.15 7.12 -20.20
C VAL A 388 -3.89 7.43 -21.50
N THR A 389 -4.10 6.41 -22.32
CA THR A 389 -4.79 6.53 -23.61
C THR A 389 -6.18 5.90 -23.62
N GLY A 390 -6.47 5.02 -22.67
CA GLY A 390 -7.76 4.36 -22.59
C GLY A 390 -7.82 3.37 -21.42
N LEU A 391 -8.94 2.67 -21.33
CA LEU A 391 -9.20 1.61 -20.37
C LEU A 391 -9.06 0.24 -21.03
N VAL A 392 -8.67 -0.75 -20.25
CA VAL A 392 -8.65 -2.15 -20.67
C VAL A 392 -10.06 -2.72 -20.45
N GLU A 393 -10.68 -3.20 -21.53
CA GLU A 393 -12.06 -3.70 -21.55
C GLU A 393 -12.15 -5.18 -21.98
N SER A 394 -11.02 -5.82 -22.17
CA SER A 394 -10.98 -7.21 -22.63
C SER A 394 -9.76 -7.97 -22.12
N PHE A 395 -9.92 -9.28 -22.01
CA PHE A 395 -8.85 -10.22 -21.69
C PHE A 395 -9.15 -11.59 -22.29
N THR A 396 -8.13 -12.32 -22.72
CA THR A 396 -8.29 -13.69 -23.19
C THR A 396 -7.60 -14.67 -22.25
N ASP A 397 -8.38 -15.57 -21.66
CA ASP A 397 -7.84 -16.69 -20.91
C ASP A 397 -7.37 -17.78 -21.87
N THR A 398 -6.07 -17.98 -21.93
CA THR A 398 -5.41 -19.03 -22.73
C THR A 398 -4.99 -20.24 -21.91
N GLY A 399 -5.45 -20.34 -20.65
CA GLY A 399 -5.13 -21.47 -19.75
C GLY A 399 -4.17 -21.10 -18.60
N TYR A 400 -4.35 -19.96 -18.01
CA TYR A 400 -3.56 -19.53 -16.83
C TYR A 400 -3.80 -20.45 -15.63
N THR A 401 -2.77 -20.66 -14.83
CA THR A 401 -2.87 -21.44 -13.58
C THR A 401 -3.56 -20.62 -12.51
N ALA A 402 -4.62 -21.18 -11.90
CA ALA A 402 -5.35 -20.52 -10.84
C ALA A 402 -4.58 -20.53 -9.50
N ILE A 403 -4.70 -19.47 -8.73
CA ILE A 403 -4.27 -19.39 -7.34
C ILE A 403 -5.44 -19.86 -6.47
N SER A 404 -5.33 -21.06 -5.91
CA SER A 404 -6.43 -21.76 -5.25
C SER A 404 -6.89 -21.14 -3.93
N THR A 405 -6.07 -20.28 -3.34
CA THR A 405 -6.32 -19.60 -2.06
C THR A 405 -6.84 -18.17 -2.22
N VAL A 406 -7.07 -17.71 -3.44
CA VAL A 406 -7.52 -16.35 -3.72
C VAL A 406 -8.84 -16.41 -4.46
N HIS A 407 -9.93 -16.11 -3.74
CA HIS A 407 -11.30 -16.03 -4.23
C HIS A 407 -11.76 -14.56 -4.26
N PRO A 408 -12.76 -14.22 -5.09
CA PRO A 408 -13.26 -12.86 -5.16
C PRO A 408 -14.08 -12.49 -3.92
N LEU A 409 -14.15 -11.20 -3.61
CA LEU A 409 -15.01 -10.66 -2.57
C LEU A 409 -16.46 -10.60 -3.08
N ALA A 410 -17.42 -11.09 -2.27
CA ALA A 410 -18.82 -11.19 -2.64
C ALA A 410 -19.69 -10.13 -1.92
N SER A 411 -20.38 -9.29 -2.69
CA SER A 411 -21.25 -8.22 -2.18
C SER A 411 -22.37 -8.77 -1.29
N ALA A 412 -22.98 -9.88 -1.67
CA ALA A 412 -24.06 -10.51 -0.90
C ALA A 412 -23.61 -10.98 0.50
N SER A 413 -22.31 -11.17 0.69
CA SER A 413 -21.71 -11.62 1.94
C SER A 413 -21.07 -10.50 2.75
N ASN A 414 -21.00 -9.26 2.22
CA ASN A 414 -20.28 -8.15 2.81
C ASN A 414 -18.84 -8.51 3.19
N ASP A 415 -18.16 -9.19 2.30
CA ASP A 415 -16.78 -9.63 2.52
C ASP A 415 -15.82 -8.45 2.64
N SER A 416 -14.85 -8.60 3.52
CA SER A 416 -13.78 -7.61 3.75
C SER A 416 -12.43 -8.31 3.86
N THR A 417 -11.36 -7.54 4.03
CA THR A 417 -10.01 -8.06 4.21
C THR A 417 -9.43 -7.63 5.55
N ILE A 418 -8.59 -8.49 6.14
CA ILE A 418 -7.78 -8.19 7.32
C ILE A 418 -6.33 -8.42 6.94
N TRP A 419 -5.47 -7.47 7.26
CA TRP A 419 -4.04 -7.58 7.02
C TRP A 419 -3.28 -7.67 8.34
N LEU A 420 -2.25 -8.49 8.35
CA LEU A 420 -1.21 -8.50 9.37
C LEU A 420 0.09 -8.10 8.69
N VAL A 421 0.53 -6.88 8.97
CA VAL A 421 1.69 -6.26 8.32
C VAL A 421 2.85 -6.20 9.30
N ASN A 422 4.01 -6.64 8.89
CA ASN A 422 5.26 -6.44 9.62
C ASN A 422 5.91 -5.13 9.13
N THR A 423 6.25 -4.26 10.06
CA THR A 423 6.87 -2.94 9.79
C THR A 423 8.33 -2.87 10.23
N GLU A 424 8.96 -4.02 10.54
CA GLU A 424 10.37 -4.06 10.93
C GLU A 424 11.28 -3.70 9.75
N ALA A 425 12.26 -2.83 9.98
CA ALA A 425 13.19 -2.31 8.97
C ALA A 425 13.85 -3.36 8.08
N ASP A 426 14.25 -4.48 8.68
CA ASP A 426 15.04 -5.50 7.98
C ASP A 426 14.18 -6.57 7.29
N ARG A 427 12.93 -6.79 7.75
CA ARG A 427 12.08 -7.90 7.32
C ARG A 427 10.68 -7.48 6.89
N GLY A 428 10.25 -6.33 7.35
CA GLY A 428 8.93 -5.81 7.09
C GLY A 428 8.77 -5.14 5.73
N LEU A 429 7.60 -4.57 5.55
CA LEU A 429 7.29 -3.72 4.43
C LEU A 429 8.03 -2.39 4.58
N THR A 430 8.80 -2.02 3.58
CA THR A 430 9.60 -0.80 3.55
C THR A 430 9.28 -0.01 2.30
N MET A 431 9.12 1.29 2.42
CA MET A 431 9.01 2.19 1.27
C MET A 431 10.39 2.72 0.90
N LEU A 432 10.76 2.54 -0.36
CA LEU A 432 12.00 3.07 -0.92
C LEU A 432 11.70 4.38 -1.63
N GLY A 433 12.45 5.42 -1.32
CA GLY A 433 12.34 6.70 -2.00
C GLY A 433 13.68 7.21 -2.53
N ASN A 434 13.63 8.07 -3.56
CA ASN A 434 14.83 8.76 -4.04
C ASN A 434 15.02 10.02 -3.17
N ILE A 435 16.19 10.16 -2.58
CA ILE A 435 16.55 11.32 -1.79
C ILE A 435 17.15 12.38 -2.71
N ASP A 436 16.92 13.65 -2.39
CA ASP A 436 17.60 14.78 -3.01
C ASP A 436 19.10 14.75 -2.67
N ASP A 437 19.89 15.50 -3.46
CA ASP A 437 21.35 15.58 -3.36
C ASP A 437 21.87 15.97 -1.97
N ASP A 438 21.00 16.46 -1.08
CA ASP A 438 21.32 16.87 0.31
C ASP A 438 21.18 15.76 1.36
N GLY A 439 20.81 14.54 0.99
CA GLY A 439 20.74 13.38 1.89
C GLY A 439 19.63 13.43 2.95
N ARG A 440 18.56 14.20 2.73
CA ARG A 440 17.46 14.36 3.67
C ARG A 440 16.43 13.24 3.53
N PRO A 441 15.79 12.81 4.63
CA PRO A 441 14.84 11.70 4.57
C PRO A 441 13.55 12.09 3.86
N ILE A 442 12.89 11.12 3.37
CA ILE A 442 11.68 10.88 2.58
C ILE A 442 10.53 11.91 2.70
N ALA A 443 10.44 12.71 3.74
CA ALA A 443 9.57 13.88 3.76
C ALA A 443 9.79 14.81 2.55
N GLU A 444 10.91 14.66 1.87
CA GLU A 444 11.27 15.39 0.63
C GLU A 444 11.15 14.54 -0.64
N MET A 445 10.51 13.38 -0.61
CA MET A 445 10.14 12.65 -1.84
C MET A 445 9.22 13.45 -2.75
N TRP A 446 8.55 14.43 -2.17
CA TRP A 446 7.60 15.30 -2.84
C TRP A 446 8.29 16.47 -3.50
N ARG A 447 8.02 16.66 -4.77
CA ARG A 447 8.40 17.89 -5.46
C ARG A 447 7.17 18.56 -6.03
N LEU A 448 6.91 19.76 -5.57
CA LEU A 448 5.99 20.66 -6.22
C LEU A 448 6.76 21.40 -7.33
N VAL A 449 6.26 21.28 -8.55
CA VAL A 449 6.86 21.95 -9.72
C VAL A 449 5.80 22.83 -10.35
N GLU A 450 6.06 24.13 -10.43
CA GLU A 450 5.25 25.04 -11.23
C GLU A 450 5.51 24.77 -12.73
N LEU A 451 4.46 24.57 -13.49
CA LEU A 451 4.54 24.32 -14.93
C LEU A 451 4.37 25.62 -15.72
N ALA A 452 4.94 25.65 -16.92
CA ALA A 452 4.77 26.77 -17.83
C ALA A 452 3.28 26.95 -18.21
N ARG A 453 2.78 28.17 -18.12
CA ARG A 453 1.42 28.52 -18.48
C ARG A 453 1.25 28.51 -20.00
N THR A 454 0.36 27.67 -20.49
CA THR A 454 -0.04 27.61 -21.92
C THR A 454 -1.45 28.14 -22.16
N LYS A 455 -2.21 28.35 -21.09
CA LYS A 455 -3.59 28.88 -21.06
C LYS A 455 -3.76 29.75 -19.81
N ASP A 456 -4.92 30.37 -19.67
CA ASP A 456 -5.27 31.13 -18.47
C ASP A 456 -5.55 30.20 -17.28
N SER A 457 -4.50 29.59 -16.77
CA SER A 457 -4.55 28.68 -15.61
C SER A 457 -3.19 28.60 -14.91
N PHE A 458 -3.20 28.11 -13.67
CA PHE A 458 -2.01 27.87 -12.83
C PHE A 458 -1.79 26.36 -12.69
N PRO A 459 -1.11 25.73 -13.66
CA PRO A 459 -0.84 24.32 -13.61
C PRO A 459 0.34 24.03 -12.65
N MET A 460 0.15 23.09 -11.74
CA MET A 460 1.20 22.58 -10.88
C MET A 460 1.35 21.09 -11.05
N MET A 461 2.51 20.56 -10.73
CA MET A 461 2.75 19.13 -10.72
C MET A 461 3.33 18.75 -9.37
N LEU A 462 2.59 17.89 -8.67
CA LEU A 462 3.08 17.20 -7.49
C LEU A 462 3.56 15.81 -7.92
N LYS A 463 4.82 15.47 -7.65
CA LYS A 463 5.41 14.19 -8.06
C LYS A 463 6.15 13.53 -6.92
N ILE A 464 6.12 12.20 -6.93
CA ILE A 464 6.83 11.35 -5.98
C ILE A 464 7.51 10.19 -6.72
N TYR A 465 8.69 9.82 -6.27
CA TYR A 465 9.45 8.66 -6.74
C TYR A 465 9.58 7.65 -5.63
N PHE A 466 8.97 6.48 -5.80
CA PHE A 466 9.00 5.46 -4.76
C PHE A 466 8.91 4.04 -5.31
N ALA A 467 9.18 3.08 -4.46
CA ALA A 467 8.90 1.67 -4.66
C ALA A 467 8.61 1.01 -3.31
N ASN A 468 7.86 -0.07 -3.30
CA ASN A 468 7.58 -0.84 -2.10
C ASN A 468 8.42 -2.11 -2.10
N LEU A 469 9.01 -2.44 -0.97
CA LEU A 469 9.86 -3.60 -0.79
C LEU A 469 9.37 -4.44 0.38
N ALA A 470 8.92 -5.66 0.11
CA ALA A 470 8.71 -6.70 1.10
C ALA A 470 9.78 -7.79 0.92
N LYS A 471 10.89 -7.68 1.65
CA LYS A 471 12.03 -8.62 1.54
C LYS A 471 11.64 -10.06 1.89
N TYR A 472 10.70 -10.21 2.79
CA TYR A 472 10.20 -11.50 3.27
C TYR A 472 8.66 -11.50 3.22
N PRO A 473 8.04 -11.90 2.09
CA PRO A 473 6.58 -11.93 1.97
C PRO A 473 5.89 -12.77 3.05
N THR A 474 6.54 -13.85 3.49
CA THR A 474 6.04 -14.71 4.58
C THR A 474 6.00 -14.03 5.96
N ALA A 475 6.58 -12.83 6.11
CA ALA A 475 6.47 -12.02 7.32
C ALA A 475 5.14 -11.24 7.42
N HIS A 476 4.28 -11.37 6.44
CA HIS A 476 2.97 -10.72 6.36
C HIS A 476 1.87 -11.76 6.13
N ALA A 477 0.63 -11.41 6.44
CA ALA A 477 -0.52 -12.27 6.13
C ALA A 477 -1.74 -11.44 5.73
N ILE A 478 -2.61 -12.04 4.93
CA ILE A 478 -3.91 -11.48 4.57
C ILE A 478 -5.00 -12.50 4.83
N ALA A 479 -6.09 -12.09 5.47
CA ALA A 479 -7.34 -12.84 5.47
C ALA A 479 -8.34 -12.14 4.56
N ARG A 480 -8.97 -12.92 3.69
CA ARG A 480 -9.93 -12.48 2.69
C ARG A 480 -11.31 -13.05 3.00
N ARG A 481 -12.36 -12.41 2.51
CA ARG A 481 -13.76 -12.86 2.68
C ARG A 481 -14.15 -13.01 4.15
N VAL A 482 -13.70 -12.06 4.96
CA VAL A 482 -14.02 -12.00 6.39
C VAL A 482 -15.22 -11.08 6.58
N ARG A 483 -16.19 -11.51 7.40
CA ARG A 483 -17.43 -10.77 7.68
C ARG A 483 -17.52 -10.33 9.13
N VAL A 484 -18.25 -9.27 9.37
CA VAL A 484 -18.53 -8.80 10.73
C VAL A 484 -19.65 -9.61 11.38
N SER A 485 -20.63 -10.05 10.58
CA SER A 485 -21.84 -10.79 11.05
C SER A 485 -22.16 -11.94 10.10
#